data_fdfb58b7962587cd6de4670b76d50d4d
#
_entry.id   fdfb58b7962587cd6de4670b76d50d4d
#
_cell.length_a   1.000
_cell.length_b   1.000
_cell.length_c   1.000
_cell.angle_alpha   90.00
_cell.angle_beta   90.00
_cell.angle_gamma   90.00
#
_symmetry.space_group_name_H-M   'P 1'
#
loop_
_entity.id
_entity.type
_entity.pdbx_description
1 polymer ?
#
loop_
_entity_poly.entity_id
_entity_poly.type
_entity_poly.pdbx_seq_one_letter_code
_entity_poly.pdbx_strand_id
1 'polypeptide(L)'
;MTANRRLFTSESVTEGHPDKICDQISDAILDEILSKDPNARVACETTVTTGLVLVAGEITTNAYVDIQSIVRKTIKEIGYTRAKYGFDADTCAVLTAIDEQSPDIAGGVDQALEAREGLMTDEEIDAIGAGDQGLMFGYASNETPEFMPLPISLAHRLSKQLANIRKEEVVDYLRPDGKTQVTVEYDENDQPVRIDTIVISTQHHPEAEQAQIHADLKELVIKPVVPAELLDENTKYIINPTGRFVIGGPQGDAGLTGRKIIVDTYGGYARHGGGAFSGKDATKVDRSGAYAARYVAKNIVAAGLADKCEVQLAYAIGVAEPVSISIDTFGTGKQTEEALVKAVRELFDLRPAGIIKMLNLRQPIYRDTAAYGHFGRTDKSFPWEQTDRAAQLESYTFA
;
A
#
# COMPACT_ATOMS: atom_id res chain seq x y z
N MET A 1 6.07 36.59 -17.90
CA MET A 1 6.84 35.35 -17.62
C MET A 1 5.80 34.27 -17.42
N THR A 2 5.79 33.23 -18.25
CA THR A 2 4.94 32.08 -18.02
C THR A 2 5.40 31.43 -16.71
N ALA A 3 4.50 31.31 -15.72
CA ALA A 3 4.78 30.64 -14.47
C ALA A 3 5.36 29.24 -14.77
N ASN A 4 6.43 28.88 -14.08
CA ASN A 4 7.07 27.56 -14.25
C ASN A 4 6.13 26.52 -13.61
N ARG A 5 5.33 25.84 -14.44
CA ARG A 5 4.33 24.88 -14.01
C ARG A 5 4.79 23.46 -14.31
N ARG A 6 4.55 22.56 -13.36
CA ARG A 6 4.95 21.16 -13.43
C ARG A 6 3.70 20.26 -13.39
N LEU A 7 3.67 19.24 -14.24
CA LEU A 7 2.66 18.19 -14.17
C LEU A 7 3.21 16.97 -13.46
N PHE A 8 2.41 16.37 -12.60
CA PHE A 8 2.73 15.10 -11.97
C PHE A 8 1.52 14.15 -12.00
N THR A 9 1.78 12.88 -12.31
CA THR A 9 0.74 11.87 -12.53
C THR A 9 0.93 10.69 -11.60
N SER A 10 -0.17 10.24 -10.98
CA SER A 10 -0.24 8.97 -10.26
C SER A 10 -1.43 8.16 -10.74
N GLU A 11 -1.33 6.85 -10.64
CA GLU A 11 -2.40 5.91 -10.96
C GLU A 11 -2.81 5.06 -9.75
N SER A 12 -4.02 4.54 -9.80
CA SER A 12 -4.54 3.53 -8.89
C SER A 12 -5.41 2.53 -9.63
N VAL A 13 -5.73 1.43 -8.98
CA VAL A 13 -6.57 0.37 -9.53
C VAL A 13 -7.65 -0.02 -8.53
N THR A 14 -8.75 -0.59 -9.02
CA THR A 14 -9.81 -1.13 -8.18
C THR A 14 -9.37 -2.45 -7.53
N GLU A 15 -10.12 -2.88 -6.53
CA GLU A 15 -9.94 -4.19 -5.87
C GLU A 15 -10.10 -5.39 -6.83
N GLY A 16 -10.75 -5.18 -7.99
CA GLY A 16 -10.96 -6.21 -9.01
C GLY A 16 -9.85 -6.31 -10.06
N HIS A 17 -8.83 -5.46 -9.99
CA HIS A 17 -7.64 -5.60 -10.83
C HIS A 17 -6.90 -6.91 -10.49
N PRO A 18 -6.40 -7.68 -11.48
CA PRO A 18 -5.78 -8.99 -11.24
C PRO A 18 -4.69 -9.01 -10.17
N ASP A 19 -3.75 -8.06 -10.21
CA ASP A 19 -2.70 -7.98 -9.20
C ASP A 19 -3.27 -7.67 -7.80
N LYS A 20 -4.33 -6.83 -7.73
CA LYS A 20 -4.95 -6.51 -6.43
C LYS A 20 -5.84 -7.63 -5.89
N ILE A 21 -6.38 -8.48 -6.74
CA ILE A 21 -7.01 -9.74 -6.30
C ILE A 21 -5.97 -10.60 -5.58
N CYS A 22 -4.77 -10.73 -6.16
CA CYS A 22 -3.68 -11.49 -5.57
C CYS A 22 -3.24 -10.92 -4.22
N ASP A 23 -3.05 -9.62 -4.12
CA ASP A 23 -2.69 -8.94 -2.88
C ASP A 23 -3.74 -9.18 -1.78
N GLN A 24 -5.03 -9.06 -2.12
CA GLN A 24 -6.13 -9.28 -1.17
C GLN A 24 -6.23 -10.74 -0.72
N ILE A 25 -5.99 -11.70 -1.59
CA ILE A 25 -5.97 -13.13 -1.24
C ILE A 25 -4.81 -13.41 -0.29
N SER A 26 -3.61 -12.97 -0.63
CA SER A 26 -2.41 -13.18 0.17
C SER A 26 -2.55 -12.57 1.56
N ASP A 27 -3.07 -11.35 1.68
CA ASP A 27 -3.31 -10.70 2.97
C ASP A 27 -4.52 -11.27 3.73
N ALA A 28 -5.53 -11.79 3.05
CA ALA A 28 -6.63 -12.51 3.73
C ALA A 28 -6.15 -13.82 4.37
N ILE A 29 -5.25 -14.53 3.72
CA ILE A 29 -4.62 -15.74 4.28
C ILE A 29 -3.74 -15.36 5.48
N LEU A 30 -2.93 -14.31 5.35
CA LEU A 30 -2.11 -13.79 6.44
C LEU A 30 -2.95 -13.44 7.67
N ASP A 31 -4.03 -12.67 7.49
CA ASP A 31 -4.89 -12.24 8.59
C ASP A 31 -5.59 -13.41 9.29
N GLU A 32 -6.06 -14.41 8.53
CA GLU A 32 -6.66 -15.62 9.14
C GLU A 32 -5.64 -16.39 9.96
N ILE A 33 -4.39 -16.49 9.49
CA ILE A 33 -3.30 -17.13 10.24
C ILE A 33 -3.01 -16.33 11.52
N LEU A 34 -2.78 -15.03 11.42
CA LEU A 34 -2.43 -14.16 12.56
C LEU A 34 -3.53 -14.10 13.61
N SER A 35 -4.80 -14.26 13.22
CA SER A 35 -5.92 -14.32 14.15
C SER A 35 -5.86 -15.53 15.12
N LYS A 36 -5.15 -16.58 14.72
CA LYS A 36 -5.00 -17.83 15.48
C LYS A 36 -3.58 -18.03 16.02
N ASP A 37 -2.58 -17.53 15.32
CA ASP A 37 -1.17 -17.62 15.64
C ASP A 37 -0.46 -16.28 15.34
N PRO A 38 -0.42 -15.35 16.29
CA PRO A 38 0.21 -14.03 16.11
C PRO A 38 1.72 -14.10 15.84
N ASN A 39 2.36 -15.23 16.13
CA ASN A 39 3.81 -15.44 15.93
C ASN A 39 4.13 -16.19 14.64
N ALA A 40 3.14 -16.49 13.81
CA ALA A 40 3.35 -17.18 12.55
C ALA A 40 4.32 -16.43 11.63
N ARG A 41 5.09 -17.19 10.87
CA ARG A 41 5.97 -16.69 9.80
C ARG A 41 5.28 -16.95 8.47
N VAL A 42 5.00 -15.91 7.73
CA VAL A 42 4.22 -15.98 6.50
C VAL A 42 4.90 -15.20 5.38
N ALA A 43 5.15 -15.89 4.28
CA ALA A 43 5.49 -15.33 2.99
C ALA A 43 4.57 -16.00 1.96
N CYS A 44 3.43 -15.39 1.68
CA CYS A 44 2.36 -15.96 0.86
C CYS A 44 2.19 -15.14 -0.42
N GLU A 45 2.38 -15.78 -1.54
CA GLU A 45 2.21 -15.20 -2.86
C GLU A 45 1.05 -15.87 -3.59
N THR A 46 0.30 -15.08 -4.35
CA THR A 46 -0.84 -15.54 -5.14
C THR A 46 -0.66 -15.13 -6.59
N THR A 47 -1.01 -16.03 -7.49
CA THR A 47 -1.13 -15.76 -8.92
C THR A 47 -2.54 -16.10 -9.39
N VAL A 48 -3.10 -15.29 -10.27
CA VAL A 48 -4.41 -15.53 -10.90
C VAL A 48 -4.32 -15.42 -12.41
N THR A 49 -5.09 -16.22 -13.09
CA THR A 49 -5.34 -16.13 -14.53
C THR A 49 -6.75 -16.65 -14.81
N THR A 50 -7.13 -16.84 -16.09
CA THR A 50 -8.44 -17.36 -16.45
C THR A 50 -8.74 -18.66 -15.70
N GLY A 51 -9.77 -18.65 -14.86
CA GLY A 51 -10.28 -19.83 -14.15
C GLY A 51 -9.33 -20.47 -13.13
N LEU A 52 -8.21 -19.82 -12.77
CA LEU A 52 -7.18 -20.41 -11.90
C LEU A 52 -6.66 -19.42 -10.86
N VAL A 53 -6.51 -19.91 -9.64
CA VAL A 53 -5.73 -19.29 -8.55
C VAL A 53 -4.67 -20.27 -8.09
N LEU A 54 -3.42 -19.82 -8.02
CA LEU A 54 -2.32 -20.55 -7.39
C LEU A 54 -1.84 -19.74 -6.18
N VAL A 55 -1.82 -20.37 -5.01
CA VAL A 55 -1.25 -19.83 -3.78
C VAL A 55 0.03 -20.60 -3.48
N ALA A 56 1.14 -19.90 -3.38
CA ALA A 56 2.46 -20.49 -3.12
C ALA A 56 3.20 -19.68 -2.05
N GLY A 57 4.26 -20.24 -1.51
CA GLY A 57 5.13 -19.57 -0.56
C GLY A 57 5.53 -20.43 0.63
N GLU A 58 6.07 -19.78 1.66
CA GLU A 58 6.54 -20.43 2.89
C GLU A 58 5.72 -19.95 4.08
N ILE A 59 5.13 -20.89 4.82
CA ILE A 59 4.30 -20.62 6.00
C ILE A 59 4.71 -21.57 7.12
N THR A 60 5.15 -20.99 8.24
CA THR A 60 5.40 -21.70 9.48
C THR A 60 4.41 -21.23 10.53
N THR A 61 3.48 -22.10 10.92
CA THR A 61 2.41 -21.77 11.86
C THR A 61 1.90 -23.02 12.56
N ASN A 62 1.35 -22.83 13.77
CA ASN A 62 0.61 -23.85 14.50
C ASN A 62 -0.91 -23.82 14.17
N ALA A 63 -1.35 -22.87 13.36
CA ALA A 63 -2.75 -22.70 13.02
C ALA A 63 -3.13 -23.49 11.77
N TYR A 64 -4.32 -24.10 11.78
CA TYR A 64 -4.94 -24.62 10.56
C TYR A 64 -5.81 -23.52 9.92
N VAL A 65 -5.63 -23.31 8.63
CA VAL A 65 -6.45 -22.40 7.82
C VAL A 65 -6.93 -23.09 6.54
N ASP A 66 -8.18 -22.88 6.19
CA ASP A 66 -8.75 -23.37 4.92
C ASP A 66 -8.51 -22.35 3.82
N ILE A 67 -7.37 -22.51 3.14
CA ILE A 67 -6.93 -21.59 2.08
C ILE A 67 -7.97 -21.50 0.94
N GLN A 68 -8.58 -22.62 0.54
CA GLN A 68 -9.57 -22.61 -0.53
C GLN A 68 -10.78 -21.77 -0.15
N SER A 69 -11.30 -21.90 1.05
CA SER A 69 -12.44 -21.11 1.53
C SER A 69 -12.10 -19.61 1.59
N ILE A 70 -10.90 -19.25 2.05
CA ILE A 70 -10.44 -17.87 2.11
C ILE A 70 -10.35 -17.27 0.69
N VAL A 71 -9.74 -17.98 -0.25
CA VAL A 71 -9.61 -17.57 -1.65
C VAL A 71 -10.99 -17.30 -2.26
N ARG A 72 -11.92 -18.27 -2.18
CA ARG A 72 -13.27 -18.15 -2.75
C ARG A 72 -14.05 -17.01 -2.11
N LYS A 73 -13.99 -16.88 -0.79
CA LYS A 73 -14.63 -15.76 -0.08
C LYS A 73 -14.11 -14.41 -0.55
N THR A 74 -12.79 -14.26 -0.68
CA THR A 74 -12.16 -13.02 -1.13
C THR A 74 -12.59 -12.66 -2.56
N ILE A 75 -12.55 -13.61 -3.49
CA ILE A 75 -12.98 -13.41 -4.88
C ILE A 75 -14.47 -13.02 -4.96
N LYS A 76 -15.30 -13.66 -4.14
CA LYS A 76 -16.74 -13.37 -4.07
C LYS A 76 -17.03 -11.96 -3.57
N GLU A 77 -16.33 -11.52 -2.51
CA GLU A 77 -16.47 -10.18 -1.93
C GLU A 77 -15.98 -9.08 -2.89
N ILE A 78 -14.98 -9.37 -3.72
CA ILE A 78 -14.55 -8.46 -4.80
C ILE A 78 -15.63 -8.31 -5.86
N GLY A 79 -16.41 -9.37 -6.15
CA GLY A 79 -17.52 -9.32 -7.07
C GLY A 79 -17.37 -10.20 -8.33
N TYR A 80 -16.41 -11.10 -8.35
CA TYR A 80 -16.31 -12.12 -9.41
C TYR A 80 -17.21 -13.31 -9.06
N THR A 81 -18.49 -13.18 -9.39
CA THR A 81 -19.56 -14.09 -8.99
C THR A 81 -20.25 -14.78 -10.17
N ARG A 82 -19.74 -14.61 -11.40
CA ARG A 82 -20.35 -15.15 -12.60
C ARG A 82 -19.31 -15.79 -13.52
N ALA A 83 -19.51 -17.05 -13.85
CA ALA A 83 -18.63 -17.81 -14.76
C ALA A 83 -18.37 -17.13 -16.11
N LYS A 84 -19.33 -16.35 -16.62
CA LYS A 84 -19.18 -15.58 -17.87
C LYS A 84 -18.08 -14.51 -17.83
N TYR A 85 -17.54 -14.22 -16.66
CA TYR A 85 -16.36 -13.33 -16.53
C TYR A 85 -15.03 -14.06 -16.77
N GLY A 86 -15.08 -15.38 -17.05
CA GLY A 86 -13.89 -16.22 -17.20
C GLY A 86 -13.10 -16.45 -15.90
N PHE A 87 -13.62 -15.94 -14.79
CA PHE A 87 -13.07 -16.05 -13.45
C PHE A 87 -14.20 -15.81 -12.45
N ASP A 88 -14.44 -16.75 -11.56
CA ASP A 88 -15.48 -16.61 -10.52
C ASP A 88 -15.14 -17.44 -9.28
N ALA A 89 -15.71 -17.02 -8.14
CA ALA A 89 -15.43 -17.57 -6.82
C ALA A 89 -15.79 -19.06 -6.67
N ASP A 90 -16.86 -19.52 -7.36
CA ASP A 90 -17.40 -20.86 -7.13
C ASP A 90 -16.74 -21.90 -8.04
N THR A 91 -16.31 -21.54 -9.24
CA THR A 91 -15.84 -22.49 -10.27
C THR A 91 -14.36 -22.41 -10.61
N CYS A 92 -13.62 -21.36 -10.17
CA CYS A 92 -12.19 -21.29 -10.41
C CYS A 92 -11.45 -22.43 -9.71
N ALA A 93 -10.41 -22.95 -10.36
CA ALA A 93 -9.48 -23.89 -9.73
C ALA A 93 -8.63 -23.13 -8.66
N VAL A 94 -8.43 -23.76 -7.50
CA VAL A 94 -7.54 -23.24 -6.45
C VAL A 94 -6.48 -24.29 -6.18
N LEU A 95 -5.23 -23.95 -6.49
CA LEU A 95 -4.06 -24.80 -6.24
C LEU A 95 -3.21 -24.17 -5.12
N THR A 96 -2.56 -25.02 -4.35
CA THR A 96 -1.65 -24.60 -3.28
C THR A 96 -0.31 -25.32 -3.41
N ALA A 97 0.78 -24.57 -3.23
CA ALA A 97 2.16 -25.06 -3.18
C ALA A 97 2.86 -24.31 -2.04
N ILE A 98 2.69 -24.80 -0.81
CA ILE A 98 3.16 -24.15 0.41
C ILE A 98 4.12 -25.08 1.13
N ASP A 99 5.30 -24.56 1.45
CA ASP A 99 6.36 -25.22 2.21
C ASP A 99 6.57 -24.52 3.56
N GLU A 100 7.35 -25.16 4.45
CA GLU A 100 7.83 -24.50 5.66
C GLU A 100 9.04 -23.61 5.34
N GLN A 101 9.28 -22.59 6.16
CA GLN A 101 10.45 -21.72 6.04
C GLN A 101 11.75 -22.53 6.18
N SER A 102 12.75 -22.21 5.35
CA SER A 102 14.08 -22.82 5.42
C SER A 102 14.69 -22.67 6.83
N PRO A 103 15.21 -23.77 7.44
CA PRO A 103 15.90 -23.70 8.74
C PRO A 103 17.12 -22.77 8.73
N ASP A 104 17.80 -22.63 7.59
CA ASP A 104 18.98 -21.76 7.45
C ASP A 104 18.60 -20.28 7.57
N ILE A 105 17.45 -19.91 7.01
CA ILE A 105 16.91 -18.55 7.11
C ILE A 105 16.38 -18.31 8.53
N ALA A 106 15.62 -19.25 9.08
CA ALA A 106 15.06 -19.14 10.43
C ALA A 106 16.15 -18.92 11.49
N GLY A 107 17.24 -19.68 11.46
CA GLY A 107 18.33 -19.56 12.43
C GLY A 107 19.04 -18.21 12.42
N GLY A 108 19.07 -17.50 11.28
CA GLY A 108 19.63 -16.14 11.17
C GLY A 108 18.69 -15.03 11.60
N VAL A 109 17.39 -15.28 11.56
CA VAL A 109 16.34 -14.30 11.86
C VAL A 109 15.86 -14.40 13.31
N ASP A 110 15.77 -15.61 13.87
CA ASP A 110 15.23 -15.84 15.21
C ASP A 110 16.16 -15.33 16.32
N GLN A 111 17.44 -15.16 16.04
CA GLN A 111 18.39 -14.55 16.95
C GLN A 111 19.32 -13.59 16.19
N ALA A 112 19.20 -12.29 16.45
CA ALA A 112 20.02 -11.27 15.83
C ALA A 112 21.52 -11.47 16.07
N LEU A 113 22.36 -11.00 15.15
CA LEU A 113 23.82 -11.08 15.24
C LEU A 113 24.33 -10.48 16.55
N GLU A 114 23.81 -9.33 16.93
CA GLU A 114 24.16 -8.61 18.16
C GLU A 114 23.87 -9.42 19.43
N ALA A 115 22.78 -10.21 19.43
CA ALA A 115 22.45 -11.13 20.53
C ALA A 115 23.42 -12.32 20.57
N ARG A 116 23.79 -12.87 19.42
CA ARG A 116 24.74 -13.99 19.31
C ARG A 116 26.16 -13.60 19.72
N GLU A 117 26.54 -12.33 19.53
CA GLU A 117 27.85 -11.79 19.93
C GLU A 117 27.86 -11.26 21.36
N GLY A 118 26.74 -11.34 22.09
CA GLY A 118 26.63 -10.89 23.48
C GLY A 118 26.65 -9.37 23.64
N LEU A 119 26.33 -8.64 22.59
CA LEU A 119 26.27 -7.17 22.57
C LEU A 119 24.92 -6.61 23.01
N MET A 120 23.94 -7.46 23.31
CA MET A 120 22.60 -7.09 23.75
C MET A 120 22.37 -7.52 25.20
N THR A 121 21.59 -6.70 25.91
CA THR A 121 21.09 -7.04 27.27
C THR A 121 19.98 -8.11 27.18
N ASP A 122 19.63 -8.74 28.33
CA ASP A 122 18.55 -9.75 28.36
C ASP A 122 17.20 -9.21 27.88
N GLU A 123 16.92 -7.92 28.07
CA GLU A 123 15.72 -7.25 27.59
C GLU A 123 15.76 -6.97 26.06
N GLU A 124 16.95 -6.94 25.49
CA GLU A 124 17.20 -6.71 24.07
C GLU A 124 17.32 -8.03 23.28
N ILE A 125 17.49 -9.15 23.98
CA ILE A 125 17.63 -10.49 23.38
C ILE A 125 16.35 -10.94 22.66
N ASP A 126 15.19 -10.36 22.98
CA ASP A 126 13.95 -10.54 22.18
C ASP A 126 14.01 -9.85 20.81
N ALA A 127 15.10 -9.16 20.52
CA ALA A 127 15.30 -8.51 19.23
C ALA A 127 15.63 -9.55 18.15
N ILE A 128 14.64 -9.83 17.31
CA ILE A 128 14.82 -10.59 16.07
C ILE A 128 15.67 -9.77 15.10
N GLY A 129 16.57 -10.43 14.37
CA GLY A 129 17.28 -9.82 13.25
C GLY A 129 16.35 -9.56 12.08
N ALA A 130 16.74 -8.66 11.17
CA ALA A 130 16.02 -8.46 9.93
C ALA A 130 15.95 -9.76 9.13
N GLY A 131 14.76 -10.06 8.59
CA GLY A 131 14.51 -11.28 7.83
C GLY A 131 15.17 -11.32 6.46
N ASP A 132 15.60 -10.18 5.97
CA ASP A 132 16.34 -10.01 4.71
C ASP A 132 17.12 -8.70 4.75
N GLN A 133 18.06 -8.55 3.81
CA GLN A 133 18.61 -7.26 3.46
C GLN A 133 17.57 -6.44 2.70
N GLY A 134 17.67 -5.11 2.76
CA GLY A 134 16.81 -4.26 1.94
C GLY A 134 16.86 -2.81 2.36
N LEU A 135 16.20 -1.99 1.54
CA LEU A 135 15.98 -0.58 1.84
C LEU A 135 14.50 -0.26 1.67
N MET A 136 13.95 0.56 2.55
CA MET A 136 12.54 0.93 2.60
C MET A 136 12.42 2.44 2.67
N PHE A 137 11.38 2.97 2.03
CA PHE A 137 11.08 4.39 2.04
C PHE A 137 9.74 4.68 2.70
N GLY A 138 9.70 5.77 3.46
CA GLY A 138 8.48 6.41 3.90
C GLY A 138 8.44 7.85 3.42
N TYR A 139 7.25 8.38 3.21
CA TYR A 139 7.05 9.74 2.76
C TYR A 139 5.83 10.38 3.42
N ALA A 140 5.86 11.69 3.59
CA ALA A 140 4.72 12.51 3.96
C ALA A 140 4.88 13.91 3.37
N SER A 141 3.76 14.56 3.07
CA SER A 141 3.69 15.96 2.69
C SER A 141 2.45 16.61 3.27
N ASN A 142 2.45 17.94 3.37
CA ASN A 142 1.30 18.70 3.87
C ASN A 142 0.28 19.05 2.78
N GLU A 143 0.35 18.39 1.61
CA GLU A 143 -0.56 18.65 0.47
C GLU A 143 -2.01 18.26 0.76
N THR A 144 -2.22 17.24 1.57
CA THR A 144 -3.54 16.71 1.94
C THR A 144 -3.65 16.54 3.45
N PRO A 145 -4.86 16.52 4.02
CA PRO A 145 -5.05 16.29 5.46
C PRO A 145 -4.49 14.95 5.97
N GLU A 146 -4.43 13.94 5.10
CA GLU A 146 -3.84 12.63 5.39
C GLU A 146 -2.32 12.58 5.20
N PHE A 147 -1.70 13.71 4.86
CA PHE A 147 -0.26 13.83 4.61
C PHE A 147 0.25 12.98 3.44
N MET A 148 -0.53 12.91 2.37
CA MET A 148 -0.20 12.20 1.13
C MET A 148 -0.05 13.17 -0.05
N PRO A 149 0.71 12.78 -1.08
CA PRO A 149 0.68 13.49 -2.37
C PRO A 149 -0.73 13.47 -2.97
N LEU A 150 -1.19 14.63 -3.45
CA LEU A 150 -2.54 14.79 -3.99
C LEU A 150 -2.86 13.84 -5.16
N PRO A 151 -1.94 13.60 -6.13
CA PRO A 151 -2.28 12.74 -7.28
C PRO A 151 -2.65 11.31 -6.88
N ILE A 152 -1.88 10.68 -6.00
CA ILE A 152 -2.18 9.30 -5.54
C ILE A 152 -3.39 9.27 -4.62
N SER A 153 -3.56 10.26 -3.74
CA SER A 153 -4.74 10.36 -2.89
C SER A 153 -6.02 10.41 -3.72
N LEU A 154 -6.08 11.26 -4.74
CA LEU A 154 -7.23 11.34 -5.64
C LEU A 154 -7.41 10.07 -6.48
N ALA A 155 -6.33 9.48 -7.00
CA ALA A 155 -6.42 8.24 -7.77
C ALA A 155 -7.01 7.10 -6.95
N HIS A 156 -6.60 6.93 -5.69
CA HIS A 156 -7.19 5.95 -4.77
C HIS A 156 -8.67 6.21 -4.49
N ARG A 157 -9.02 7.45 -4.21
CA ARG A 157 -10.41 7.83 -3.92
C ARG A 157 -11.32 7.61 -5.13
N LEU A 158 -10.84 7.89 -6.35
CA LEU A 158 -11.57 7.61 -7.58
C LEU A 158 -11.77 6.11 -7.80
N SER A 159 -10.72 5.28 -7.63
CA SER A 159 -10.81 3.83 -7.75
C SER A 159 -11.76 3.24 -6.71
N LYS A 160 -11.72 3.73 -5.47
CA LYS A 160 -12.63 3.29 -4.41
C LYS A 160 -14.07 3.68 -4.71
N GLN A 161 -14.32 4.91 -5.16
CA GLN A 161 -15.65 5.37 -5.53
C GLN A 161 -16.22 4.58 -6.72
N LEU A 162 -15.39 4.25 -7.70
CA LEU A 162 -15.78 3.39 -8.82
C LEU A 162 -16.24 2.00 -8.33
N ALA A 163 -15.54 1.40 -7.37
CA ALA A 163 -15.95 0.14 -6.77
C ALA A 163 -17.21 0.28 -5.91
N ASN A 164 -17.36 1.39 -5.18
CA ASN A 164 -18.54 1.65 -4.34
C ASN A 164 -19.82 1.70 -5.17
N ILE A 165 -19.88 2.50 -6.25
CA ILE A 165 -21.08 2.61 -7.08
C ILE A 165 -21.45 1.28 -7.77
N ARG A 166 -20.45 0.41 -8.01
CA ARG A 166 -20.69 -0.95 -8.49
C ARG A 166 -21.30 -1.85 -7.40
N LYS A 167 -20.68 -1.86 -6.22
CA LYS A 167 -21.11 -2.71 -5.09
C LYS A 167 -22.46 -2.32 -4.50
N GLU A 168 -22.75 -1.02 -4.51
CA GLU A 168 -24.03 -0.46 -4.06
C GLU A 168 -25.11 -0.52 -5.15
N GLU A 169 -24.79 -1.10 -6.31
CA GLU A 169 -25.70 -1.25 -7.46
C GLU A 169 -26.31 0.08 -7.94
N VAL A 170 -25.56 1.19 -7.77
CA VAL A 170 -25.98 2.52 -8.27
C VAL A 170 -26.06 2.49 -9.79
N VAL A 171 -25.14 1.75 -10.42
CA VAL A 171 -25.18 1.36 -11.83
C VAL A 171 -24.97 -0.14 -11.96
N ASP A 172 -25.70 -0.80 -12.86
CA ASP A 172 -25.76 -2.25 -12.99
C ASP A 172 -24.79 -2.86 -14.01
N TYR A 173 -24.15 -2.01 -14.80
CA TYR A 173 -23.28 -2.44 -15.91
C TYR A 173 -21.79 -2.53 -15.54
N LEU A 174 -21.35 -1.99 -14.39
CA LEU A 174 -19.94 -2.03 -13.99
C LEU A 174 -19.50 -3.43 -13.55
N ARG A 175 -18.29 -3.78 -13.94
CA ARG A 175 -17.57 -4.99 -13.53
C ARG A 175 -16.39 -4.66 -12.65
N PRO A 176 -15.78 -5.67 -11.94
CA PRO A 176 -14.83 -5.39 -10.88
C PRO A 176 -13.53 -4.73 -11.30
N ASP A 177 -13.03 -4.98 -12.52
CA ASP A 177 -11.72 -4.45 -12.97
C ASP A 177 -11.82 -2.99 -13.40
N GLY A 178 -10.84 -2.20 -12.97
CA GLY A 178 -10.75 -0.80 -13.35
C GLY A 178 -9.45 -0.14 -12.89
N LYS A 179 -9.13 0.96 -13.56
CA LYS A 179 -7.96 1.80 -13.27
C LYS A 179 -8.34 3.27 -13.28
N THR A 180 -7.64 4.04 -12.47
CA THR A 180 -7.74 5.51 -12.46
C THR A 180 -6.36 6.14 -12.53
N GLN A 181 -6.26 7.32 -13.11
CA GLN A 181 -5.04 8.09 -13.18
C GLN A 181 -5.39 9.56 -13.05
N VAL A 182 -4.60 10.29 -12.27
CA VAL A 182 -4.79 11.73 -12.03
C VAL A 182 -3.49 12.47 -12.32
N THR A 183 -3.57 13.48 -13.17
CA THR A 183 -2.48 14.42 -13.43
C THR A 183 -2.80 15.74 -12.78
N VAL A 184 -1.96 16.16 -11.84
CA VAL A 184 -2.05 17.42 -11.11
C VAL A 184 -1.04 18.41 -11.66
N GLU A 185 -1.46 19.66 -11.84
CA GLU A 185 -0.60 20.78 -12.17
C GLU A 185 -0.17 21.49 -10.89
N TYR A 186 1.14 21.68 -10.72
CA TYR A 186 1.78 22.33 -9.58
C TYR A 186 2.40 23.66 -10.00
N ASP A 187 2.40 24.63 -9.11
CA ASP A 187 3.10 25.90 -9.29
C ASP A 187 4.60 25.83 -8.97
N GLU A 188 5.28 26.94 -9.02
CA GLU A 188 6.71 27.09 -8.72
C GLU A 188 7.08 26.81 -7.25
N ASN A 189 6.10 26.81 -6.34
CA ASN A 189 6.24 26.51 -4.91
C ASN A 189 5.82 25.06 -4.59
N ASP A 190 5.65 24.22 -5.62
CA ASP A 190 5.13 22.85 -5.48
C ASP A 190 3.74 22.76 -4.83
N GLN A 191 2.90 23.80 -5.00
CA GLN A 191 1.52 23.74 -4.54
C GLN A 191 0.61 23.27 -5.69
N PRO A 192 -0.33 22.34 -5.42
CA PRO A 192 -1.28 21.89 -6.42
C PRO A 192 -2.22 23.04 -6.82
N VAL A 193 -2.37 23.27 -8.12
CA VAL A 193 -3.15 24.39 -8.67
C VAL A 193 -4.45 23.91 -9.29
N ARG A 194 -4.41 22.84 -10.08
CA ARG A 194 -5.55 22.28 -10.79
C ARG A 194 -5.30 20.84 -11.23
N ILE A 195 -6.37 20.17 -11.59
CA ILE A 195 -6.29 18.85 -12.23
C ILE A 195 -6.21 19.08 -13.75
N ASP A 196 -5.13 18.62 -14.36
CA ASP A 196 -4.99 18.68 -15.82
C ASP A 196 -5.77 17.56 -16.50
N THR A 197 -5.63 16.33 -16.03
CA THR A 197 -6.21 15.15 -16.68
C THR A 197 -6.68 14.11 -15.65
N ILE A 198 -7.87 13.55 -15.89
CA ILE A 198 -8.39 12.37 -15.18
C ILE A 198 -8.61 11.28 -16.21
N VAL A 199 -8.01 10.11 -16.00
CA VAL A 199 -8.25 8.91 -16.80
C VAL A 199 -8.98 7.88 -15.96
N ILE A 200 -10.04 7.30 -16.48
CA ILE A 200 -10.74 6.16 -15.88
C ILE A 200 -10.94 5.09 -16.95
N SER A 201 -10.44 3.89 -16.69
CA SER A 201 -10.73 2.71 -17.49
C SER A 201 -11.49 1.71 -16.61
N THR A 202 -12.69 1.33 -17.01
CA THR A 202 -13.53 0.42 -16.24
C THR A 202 -14.11 -0.68 -17.10
N GLN A 203 -14.04 -1.90 -16.58
CA GLN A 203 -14.72 -3.04 -17.16
C GLN A 203 -16.24 -2.89 -17.03
N HIS A 204 -16.97 -3.25 -18.06
CA HIS A 204 -18.42 -3.06 -18.13
C HIS A 204 -19.14 -4.19 -18.86
N HIS A 205 -20.44 -4.23 -18.73
CA HIS A 205 -21.31 -5.14 -19.46
C HIS A 205 -21.28 -4.85 -20.98
N PRO A 206 -21.35 -5.85 -21.86
CA PRO A 206 -21.24 -5.65 -23.31
C PRO A 206 -22.33 -4.74 -23.90
N GLU A 207 -23.48 -4.61 -23.25
CA GLU A 207 -24.61 -3.80 -23.69
C GLU A 207 -24.58 -2.35 -23.18
N ALA A 208 -23.57 -1.99 -22.33
CA ALA A 208 -23.46 -0.64 -21.82
C ALA A 208 -22.97 0.33 -22.89
N GLU A 209 -23.69 1.43 -23.03
CA GLU A 209 -23.36 2.49 -24.00
C GLU A 209 -22.25 3.38 -23.47
N GLN A 210 -21.22 3.65 -24.28
CA GLN A 210 -20.07 4.48 -23.86
C GLN A 210 -20.49 5.89 -23.43
N ALA A 211 -21.46 6.48 -24.10
CA ALA A 211 -21.97 7.81 -23.73
C ALA A 211 -22.58 7.83 -22.31
N GLN A 212 -23.27 6.74 -21.93
CA GLN A 212 -23.82 6.60 -20.59
C GLN A 212 -22.71 6.40 -19.55
N ILE A 213 -21.72 5.54 -19.85
CA ILE A 213 -20.57 5.32 -18.96
C ILE A 213 -19.84 6.65 -18.72
N HIS A 214 -19.58 7.44 -19.76
CA HIS A 214 -18.92 8.74 -19.64
C HIS A 214 -19.71 9.73 -18.76
N ALA A 215 -21.02 9.79 -18.95
CA ALA A 215 -21.88 10.69 -18.16
C ALA A 215 -21.91 10.26 -16.69
N ASP A 216 -22.17 8.98 -16.43
CA ASP A 216 -22.28 8.44 -15.07
C ASP A 216 -20.97 8.55 -14.30
N LEU A 217 -19.82 8.25 -14.90
CA LEU A 217 -18.54 8.35 -14.20
C LEU A 217 -18.17 9.78 -13.87
N LYS A 218 -18.52 10.76 -14.71
CA LYS A 218 -18.35 12.18 -14.36
C LYS A 218 -19.20 12.59 -13.16
N GLU A 219 -20.47 12.20 -13.15
CA GLU A 219 -21.44 12.60 -12.11
C GLU A 219 -21.24 11.80 -10.80
N LEU A 220 -21.02 10.48 -10.88
CA LEU A 220 -21.06 9.58 -9.73
C LEU A 220 -19.68 9.24 -9.16
N VAL A 221 -18.61 9.44 -9.94
CA VAL A 221 -17.25 9.11 -9.49
C VAL A 221 -16.39 10.38 -9.37
N ILE A 222 -16.29 11.19 -10.43
CA ILE A 222 -15.36 12.33 -10.44
C ILE A 222 -15.86 13.47 -9.55
N LYS A 223 -17.07 13.95 -9.76
CA LYS A 223 -17.63 15.09 -9.01
C LYS A 223 -17.67 14.87 -7.49
N PRO A 224 -18.06 13.70 -6.96
CA PRO A 224 -18.07 13.48 -5.51
C PRO A 224 -16.68 13.38 -4.87
N VAL A 225 -15.65 13.10 -5.65
CA VAL A 225 -14.29 12.80 -5.16
C VAL A 225 -13.34 13.98 -5.31
N VAL A 226 -13.37 14.65 -6.47
CA VAL A 226 -12.43 15.71 -6.80
C VAL A 226 -13.00 17.05 -6.35
N PRO A 227 -12.27 17.86 -5.56
CA PRO A 227 -12.68 19.20 -5.19
C PRO A 227 -12.98 20.04 -6.42
N ALA A 228 -14.15 20.71 -6.42
CA ALA A 228 -14.62 21.45 -7.58
C ALA A 228 -13.68 22.60 -7.98
N GLU A 229 -13.00 23.19 -7.01
CA GLU A 229 -12.02 24.28 -7.20
C GLU A 229 -10.76 23.84 -7.95
N LEU A 230 -10.49 22.53 -8.02
CA LEU A 230 -9.37 21.98 -8.78
C LEU A 230 -9.74 21.61 -10.23
N LEU A 231 -11.02 21.66 -10.57
CA LEU A 231 -11.53 21.37 -11.91
C LEU A 231 -11.84 22.68 -12.65
N ASP A 232 -11.43 22.75 -13.90
CA ASP A 232 -11.73 23.90 -14.77
C ASP A 232 -12.14 23.44 -16.19
N GLU A 233 -12.39 24.40 -17.07
CA GLU A 233 -12.79 24.17 -18.46
C GLU A 233 -11.72 23.46 -19.30
N ASN A 234 -10.45 23.49 -18.85
CA ASN A 234 -9.32 22.86 -19.52
C ASN A 234 -9.02 21.46 -18.96
N THR A 235 -9.70 21.03 -17.91
CA THR A 235 -9.54 19.68 -17.35
C THR A 235 -9.99 18.63 -18.36
N LYS A 236 -9.10 17.70 -18.67
CA LYS A 236 -9.34 16.61 -19.63
C LYS A 236 -9.91 15.38 -18.92
N TYR A 237 -10.99 14.84 -19.48
CA TYR A 237 -11.62 13.60 -19.01
C TYR A 237 -11.46 12.50 -20.06
N ILE A 238 -10.65 11.50 -19.77
CA ILE A 238 -10.36 10.36 -20.65
C ILE A 238 -10.97 9.11 -20.03
N ILE A 239 -12.15 8.73 -20.52
CA ILE A 239 -12.92 7.61 -20.00
C ILE A 239 -13.02 6.52 -21.06
N ASN A 240 -12.57 5.30 -20.75
CA ASN A 240 -12.54 4.16 -21.67
C ASN A 240 -12.04 4.55 -23.08
N PRO A 241 -10.82 5.09 -23.24
CA PRO A 241 -10.37 5.66 -24.52
C PRO A 241 -10.30 4.62 -25.66
N THR A 242 -10.21 3.34 -25.33
CA THR A 242 -10.25 2.24 -26.31
C THR A 242 -11.68 1.83 -26.69
N GLY A 243 -12.70 2.44 -26.06
CA GLY A 243 -14.11 2.15 -26.25
C GLY A 243 -14.58 0.96 -25.43
N ARG A 244 -14.50 -0.25 -25.95
CA ARG A 244 -15.03 -1.44 -25.30
C ARG A 244 -14.02 -2.06 -24.32
N PHE A 245 -14.45 -2.24 -23.05
CA PHE A 245 -13.69 -2.93 -22.02
C PHE A 245 -14.59 -3.97 -21.32
N VAL A 246 -14.92 -5.05 -22.03
CA VAL A 246 -15.79 -6.14 -21.54
C VAL A 246 -14.97 -7.30 -21.00
N ILE A 247 -13.89 -7.68 -21.69
CA ILE A 247 -12.94 -8.68 -21.22
C ILE A 247 -11.93 -7.96 -20.32
N GLY A 248 -11.87 -8.36 -19.06
CA GLY A 248 -11.00 -7.80 -18.05
C GLY A 248 -10.84 -8.75 -16.87
N GLY A 249 -10.24 -8.27 -15.77
CA GLY A 249 -9.87 -9.14 -14.67
C GLY A 249 -8.90 -10.24 -15.08
N PRO A 250 -8.84 -11.37 -14.34
CA PRO A 250 -7.94 -12.47 -14.64
C PRO A 250 -8.11 -13.12 -16.02
N GLN A 251 -9.25 -12.92 -16.66
CA GLN A 251 -9.46 -13.36 -18.06
C GLN A 251 -8.70 -12.47 -19.04
N GLY A 252 -8.56 -11.18 -18.73
CA GLY A 252 -7.87 -10.22 -19.61
C GLY A 252 -6.37 -10.23 -19.43
N ASP A 253 -5.91 -10.34 -18.19
CA ASP A 253 -4.48 -10.33 -17.83
C ASP A 253 -4.25 -11.13 -16.55
N ALA A 254 -3.09 -11.77 -16.44
CA ALA A 254 -2.69 -12.49 -15.24
C ALA A 254 -2.31 -11.50 -14.11
N GLY A 255 -2.62 -11.89 -12.86
CA GLY A 255 -2.21 -11.15 -11.67
C GLY A 255 -1.17 -11.89 -10.85
N LEU A 256 -0.39 -11.12 -10.08
CA LEU A 256 0.58 -11.64 -9.13
C LEU A 256 0.69 -10.69 -7.93
N THR A 257 0.81 -11.25 -6.74
CA THR A 257 1.07 -10.50 -5.50
C THR A 257 2.32 -9.62 -5.65
N GLY A 258 2.23 -8.36 -5.22
CA GLY A 258 3.36 -7.44 -5.18
C GLY A 258 3.73 -6.79 -6.51
N ARG A 259 2.83 -6.76 -7.49
CA ARG A 259 3.06 -6.09 -8.77
C ARG A 259 2.45 -4.69 -8.87
N LYS A 260 1.88 -4.17 -7.80
CA LYS A 260 1.31 -2.81 -7.71
C LYS A 260 1.96 -1.97 -6.60
N ILE A 261 3.29 -2.18 -6.40
CA ILE A 261 4.04 -1.59 -5.28
C ILE A 261 4.04 -0.06 -5.28
N ILE A 262 3.95 0.59 -6.43
CA ILE A 262 3.89 2.05 -6.53
C ILE A 262 2.47 2.55 -6.23
N VAL A 263 1.44 1.82 -6.65
CA VAL A 263 0.04 2.07 -6.25
C VAL A 263 -0.12 1.87 -4.73
N ASP A 264 0.52 0.87 -4.17
CA ASP A 264 0.46 0.56 -2.74
C ASP A 264 1.08 1.65 -1.86
N THR A 265 1.96 2.49 -2.42
CA THR A 265 2.75 3.47 -1.68
C THR A 265 2.38 4.91 -2.04
N TYR A 266 3.19 5.60 -2.82
CA TYR A 266 3.05 7.07 -3.02
C TYR A 266 2.82 7.48 -4.48
N GLY A 267 2.45 6.54 -5.36
CA GLY A 267 2.13 6.83 -6.76
C GLY A 267 3.30 7.39 -7.57
N GLY A 268 4.53 7.06 -7.19
CA GLY A 268 5.75 7.55 -7.84
C GLY A 268 6.27 8.87 -7.30
N TYR A 269 5.61 9.47 -6.31
CA TYR A 269 6.03 10.75 -5.72
C TYR A 269 7.26 10.60 -4.82
N ALA A 270 7.43 9.47 -4.17
CA ALA A 270 8.59 9.10 -3.38
C ALA A 270 9.35 7.94 -4.02
N ARG A 271 10.58 7.73 -3.58
CA ARG A 271 11.38 6.55 -3.92
C ARG A 271 10.73 5.28 -3.38
N HIS A 272 11.13 4.14 -3.93
CA HIS A 272 10.69 2.83 -3.47
C HIS A 272 11.87 1.86 -3.39
N GLY A 273 11.90 1.04 -2.36
CA GLY A 273 12.98 0.07 -2.16
C GLY A 273 12.84 -1.22 -2.98
N GLY A 274 11.68 -1.44 -3.60
CA GLY A 274 11.38 -2.61 -4.44
C GLY A 274 10.65 -3.75 -3.73
N GLY A 275 10.60 -3.76 -2.39
CA GLY A 275 9.93 -4.80 -1.61
C GLY A 275 8.40 -4.71 -1.70
N ALA A 276 7.75 -5.84 -1.95
CA ALA A 276 6.30 -5.97 -1.89
C ALA A 276 5.83 -6.18 -0.44
N PHE A 277 4.58 -5.77 -0.14
CA PHE A 277 4.01 -5.84 1.21
C PHE A 277 3.10 -7.05 1.43
N SER A 278 2.09 -7.21 0.55
CA SER A 278 1.03 -8.20 0.74
C SER A 278 1.57 -9.62 0.87
N GLY A 279 0.96 -10.39 1.76
CA GLY A 279 1.34 -11.77 2.04
C GLY A 279 2.51 -11.95 3.00
N LYS A 280 3.15 -10.87 3.46
CA LYS A 280 4.30 -10.89 4.37
C LYS A 280 3.87 -10.52 5.78
N ASP A 281 4.23 -11.33 6.79
CA ASP A 281 4.10 -10.98 8.20
C ASP A 281 5.11 -9.88 8.59
N ALA A 282 4.91 -9.28 9.78
CA ALA A 282 5.67 -8.11 10.23
C ALA A 282 7.16 -8.36 10.51
N THR A 283 7.64 -9.60 10.52
CA THR A 283 9.07 -9.90 10.62
C THR A 283 9.82 -9.61 9.32
N LYS A 284 9.11 -9.47 8.20
CA LYS A 284 9.66 -9.06 6.91
C LYS A 284 9.76 -7.54 6.88
N VAL A 285 10.99 -7.03 6.94
CA VAL A 285 11.27 -5.58 6.99
C VAL A 285 10.84 -4.83 5.72
N ASP A 286 10.69 -5.49 4.60
CA ASP A 286 10.07 -4.91 3.40
C ASP A 286 8.72 -4.26 3.74
N ARG A 287 7.92 -4.90 4.58
CA ARG A 287 6.63 -4.38 5.02
C ARG A 287 6.75 -3.53 6.28
N SER A 288 7.26 -4.07 7.36
CA SER A 288 7.32 -3.38 8.65
C SER A 288 8.23 -2.15 8.63
N GLY A 289 9.36 -2.21 7.95
CA GLY A 289 10.27 -1.09 7.77
C GLY A 289 9.66 0.03 6.94
N ALA A 290 8.92 -0.27 5.88
CA ALA A 290 8.20 0.73 5.10
C ALA A 290 7.09 1.41 5.91
N TYR A 291 6.37 0.65 6.74
CA TYR A 291 5.36 1.21 7.65
C TYR A 291 5.98 2.11 8.72
N ALA A 292 7.11 1.69 9.31
CA ALA A 292 7.85 2.52 10.26
C ALA A 292 8.39 3.80 9.61
N ALA A 293 8.94 3.71 8.41
CA ALA A 293 9.42 4.86 7.65
C ALA A 293 8.27 5.87 7.36
N ARG A 294 7.08 5.38 6.98
CA ARG A 294 5.87 6.22 6.84
C ARG A 294 5.50 6.88 8.17
N TYR A 295 5.49 6.13 9.27
CA TYR A 295 5.16 6.64 10.60
C TYR A 295 6.11 7.76 11.03
N VAL A 296 7.41 7.59 10.82
CA VAL A 296 8.43 8.61 11.09
C VAL A 296 8.21 9.85 10.22
N ALA A 297 8.12 9.70 8.90
CA ALA A 297 7.93 10.80 7.97
C ALA A 297 6.66 11.61 8.28
N LYS A 298 5.57 10.91 8.57
CA LYS A 298 4.28 11.55 8.90
C LYS A 298 4.37 12.35 10.20
N ASN A 299 5.02 11.82 11.24
CA ASN A 299 5.19 12.53 12.50
C ASN A 299 6.11 13.76 12.36
N ILE A 300 7.15 13.72 11.54
CA ILE A 300 8.01 14.87 11.25
C ILE A 300 7.19 16.00 10.59
N VAL A 301 6.38 15.69 9.59
CA VAL A 301 5.55 16.68 8.90
C VAL A 301 4.43 17.18 9.82
N ALA A 302 3.78 16.31 10.57
CA ALA A 302 2.73 16.66 11.54
C ALA A 302 3.26 17.54 12.69
N ALA A 303 4.52 17.38 13.09
CA ALA A 303 5.20 18.26 14.04
C ALA A 303 5.57 19.63 13.45
N GLY A 304 5.27 19.85 12.16
CA GLY A 304 5.60 21.08 11.45
C GLY A 304 7.11 21.32 11.27
N LEU A 305 7.93 20.26 11.35
CA LEU A 305 9.39 20.34 11.17
C LEU A 305 9.82 20.39 9.70
N ALA A 306 8.96 19.96 8.80
CA ALA A 306 9.13 20.06 7.35
C ALA A 306 7.75 20.04 6.66
N ASP A 307 7.65 20.58 5.43
CA ASP A 307 6.46 20.46 4.60
C ASP A 307 6.42 19.13 3.84
N LYS A 308 7.60 18.57 3.57
CA LYS A 308 7.82 17.28 2.91
C LYS A 308 8.93 16.53 3.62
N CYS A 309 8.77 15.23 3.74
CA CYS A 309 9.79 14.40 4.37
C CYS A 309 9.79 13.01 3.72
N GLU A 310 10.94 12.59 3.23
CA GLU A 310 11.22 11.21 2.82
C GLU A 310 12.21 10.60 3.82
N VAL A 311 11.91 9.40 4.29
CA VAL A 311 12.76 8.63 5.21
C VAL A 311 13.16 7.33 4.53
N GLN A 312 14.47 7.06 4.49
CA GLN A 312 15.01 5.76 4.08
C GLN A 312 15.51 5.00 5.29
N LEU A 313 15.11 3.74 5.40
CA LEU A 313 15.67 2.76 6.33
C LEU A 313 16.35 1.64 5.53
N ALA A 314 17.49 1.16 5.99
CA ALA A 314 18.16 0.01 5.37
C ALA A 314 18.54 -1.00 6.44
N TYR A 315 18.41 -2.30 6.09
CA TYR A 315 18.70 -3.43 6.97
C TYR A 315 19.64 -4.43 6.28
N ALA A 316 20.39 -5.16 7.11
CA ALA A 316 21.14 -6.35 6.70
C ALA A 316 20.48 -7.59 7.32
N ILE A 317 20.46 -8.70 6.59
CA ILE A 317 19.89 -9.95 7.09
C ILE A 317 20.51 -10.36 8.42
N GLY A 318 19.69 -10.73 9.39
CA GLY A 318 20.12 -11.19 10.71
C GLY A 318 20.68 -10.10 11.63
N VAL A 319 20.63 -8.81 11.24
CA VAL A 319 21.06 -7.67 12.06
C VAL A 319 19.82 -6.93 12.55
N ALA A 320 19.80 -6.55 13.83
CA ALA A 320 18.65 -5.86 14.42
C ALA A 320 18.69 -4.34 14.12
N GLU A 321 19.84 -3.70 14.32
CA GLU A 321 19.95 -2.27 14.07
C GLU A 321 19.90 -1.92 12.58
N PRO A 322 19.17 -0.85 12.17
CA PRO A 322 19.27 -0.34 10.81
C PRO A 322 20.69 0.03 10.44
N VAL A 323 21.20 -0.48 9.32
CA VAL A 323 22.55 -0.14 8.83
C VAL A 323 22.63 1.33 8.40
N SER A 324 21.51 1.93 8.01
CA SER A 324 21.42 3.38 7.76
C SER A 324 20.01 3.91 7.95
N ILE A 325 19.94 5.19 8.35
CA ILE A 325 18.74 6.02 8.36
C ILE A 325 19.10 7.30 7.62
N SER A 326 18.33 7.64 6.60
CA SER A 326 18.47 8.88 5.84
C SER A 326 17.15 9.62 5.79
N ILE A 327 17.21 10.94 5.93
CA ILE A 327 16.06 11.84 5.85
C ILE A 327 16.34 12.90 4.79
N ASP A 328 15.37 13.16 3.93
CA ASP A 328 15.40 14.24 2.96
C ASP A 328 14.13 15.08 3.15
N THR A 329 14.30 16.35 3.46
CA THR A 329 13.21 17.30 3.66
C THR A 329 12.96 18.17 2.41
N PHE A 330 13.68 17.91 1.32
CA PHE A 330 13.56 18.64 0.06
C PHE A 330 13.72 20.17 0.23
N GLY A 331 14.58 20.59 1.17
CA GLY A 331 14.82 21.97 1.48
C GLY A 331 13.72 22.68 2.28
N THR A 332 12.68 21.95 2.74
CA THR A 332 11.59 22.50 3.54
C THR A 332 11.79 22.33 5.05
N GLY A 333 12.87 21.67 5.46
CA GLY A 333 13.18 21.38 6.86
C GLY A 333 13.48 22.61 7.69
N LYS A 334 12.95 22.67 8.91
CA LYS A 334 13.28 23.68 9.92
C LYS A 334 14.53 23.33 10.73
N GLN A 335 14.97 22.10 10.65
CA GLN A 335 16.17 21.55 11.27
C GLN A 335 17.03 20.90 10.18
N THR A 336 18.32 20.67 10.49
CA THR A 336 19.19 19.92 9.59
C THR A 336 18.75 18.46 9.55
N GLU A 337 19.02 17.79 8.44
CA GLU A 337 18.68 16.37 8.27
C GLU A 337 19.42 15.49 9.27
N GLU A 338 20.67 15.84 9.61
CA GLU A 338 21.46 15.16 10.65
C GLU A 338 20.81 15.26 12.04
N ALA A 339 20.29 16.45 12.40
CA ALA A 339 19.59 16.66 13.66
C ALA A 339 18.26 15.87 13.69
N LEU A 340 17.54 15.80 12.59
CA LEU A 340 16.33 14.99 12.48
C LEU A 340 16.65 13.50 12.61
N VAL A 341 17.72 13.00 11.97
CA VAL A 341 18.14 11.58 12.09
C VAL A 341 18.49 11.26 13.54
N LYS A 342 19.17 12.16 14.25
CA LYS A 342 19.49 11.97 15.68
C LYS A 342 18.21 11.86 16.53
N ALA A 343 17.27 12.78 16.35
CA ALA A 343 15.99 12.76 17.05
C ALA A 343 15.18 11.47 16.75
N VAL A 344 15.18 11.03 15.50
CA VAL A 344 14.50 9.79 15.09
C VAL A 344 15.12 8.57 15.78
N ARG A 345 16.44 8.47 15.85
CA ARG A 345 17.11 7.36 16.57
C ARG A 345 16.79 7.32 18.05
N GLU A 346 16.57 8.47 18.68
CA GLU A 346 16.24 8.55 20.11
C GLU A 346 14.75 8.30 20.41
N LEU A 347 13.86 8.67 19.49
CA LEU A 347 12.40 8.62 19.73
C LEU A 347 11.70 7.40 19.13
N PHE A 348 12.32 6.70 18.18
CA PHE A 348 11.71 5.57 17.47
C PHE A 348 12.63 4.35 17.54
N ASP A 349 12.10 3.23 18.03
CA ASP A 349 12.80 1.96 17.96
C ASP A 349 12.59 1.34 16.57
N LEU A 350 13.59 1.48 15.71
CA LEU A 350 13.54 1.04 14.32
C LEU A 350 14.16 -0.36 14.10
N ARG A 351 14.47 -1.08 15.19
CA ARG A 351 14.79 -2.51 15.13
C ARG A 351 13.52 -3.31 14.73
N PRO A 352 13.63 -4.44 14.04
CA PRO A 352 12.44 -5.20 13.62
C PRO A 352 11.45 -5.50 14.77
N ALA A 353 11.93 -5.99 15.91
CA ALA A 353 11.09 -6.24 17.10
C ALA A 353 10.49 -4.94 17.68
N GLY A 354 11.28 -3.86 17.70
CA GLY A 354 10.83 -2.53 18.11
C GLY A 354 9.69 -2.01 17.26
N ILE A 355 9.80 -2.11 15.94
CA ILE A 355 8.74 -1.72 15.00
C ILE A 355 7.46 -2.53 15.24
N ILE A 356 7.59 -3.86 15.36
CA ILE A 356 6.44 -4.75 15.61
C ILE A 356 5.71 -4.34 16.89
N LYS A 357 6.45 -4.05 17.95
CA LYS A 357 5.89 -3.61 19.23
C LYS A 357 5.30 -2.20 19.15
N MET A 358 6.04 -1.25 18.59
CA MET A 358 5.64 0.16 18.47
C MET A 358 4.35 0.33 17.67
N LEU A 359 4.24 -0.38 16.57
CA LEU A 359 3.08 -0.32 15.65
C LEU A 359 2.08 -1.46 15.86
N ASN A 360 2.29 -2.33 16.86
CA ASN A 360 1.40 -3.45 17.19
C ASN A 360 1.03 -4.31 15.96
N LEU A 361 2.04 -4.77 15.22
CA LEU A 361 1.87 -5.38 13.90
C LEU A 361 1.50 -6.87 13.92
N ARG A 362 1.38 -7.52 15.08
CA ARG A 362 0.95 -8.93 15.19
C ARG A 362 -0.57 -9.09 15.28
N GLN A 363 -1.29 -8.25 14.53
CA GLN A 363 -2.74 -8.26 14.45
C GLN A 363 -3.22 -8.54 13.02
N PRO A 364 -4.43 -9.08 12.84
CA PRO A 364 -5.03 -9.31 11.52
C PRO A 364 -5.59 -8.00 10.94
N ILE A 365 -4.72 -7.10 10.49
CA ILE A 365 -5.06 -5.77 9.97
C ILE A 365 -4.65 -5.57 8.50
N TYR A 366 -4.09 -6.60 7.87
CA TYR A 366 -3.40 -6.46 6.59
C TYR A 366 -4.30 -6.54 5.38
N ARG A 367 -5.37 -7.32 5.41
CA ARG A 367 -6.31 -7.42 4.29
C ARG A 367 -6.88 -6.05 3.88
N ASP A 368 -7.16 -5.21 4.83
CA ASP A 368 -7.69 -3.86 4.58
C ASP A 368 -6.69 -2.93 3.89
N THR A 369 -5.40 -3.27 3.89
CA THR A 369 -4.35 -2.50 3.18
C THR A 369 -4.23 -2.89 1.71
N ALA A 370 -4.69 -4.07 1.34
CA ALA A 370 -4.38 -4.70 0.06
C ALA A 370 -5.07 -4.06 -1.16
N ALA A 371 -5.93 -3.07 -0.96
CA ALA A 371 -6.52 -2.25 -2.02
C ALA A 371 -6.61 -0.79 -1.58
N TYR A 372 -6.48 0.14 -2.53
CA TYR A 372 -6.60 1.60 -2.32
C TYR A 372 -5.48 2.20 -1.47
N GLY A 373 -4.28 1.60 -1.49
CA GLY A 373 -3.06 2.08 -0.84
C GLY A 373 -2.91 1.66 0.63
N HIS A 374 -1.66 1.51 1.06
CA HIS A 374 -1.30 1.19 2.43
C HIS A 374 -1.20 2.46 3.31
N PHE A 375 -1.02 3.63 2.69
CA PHE A 375 -0.77 4.89 3.36
C PHE A 375 -1.85 5.94 3.07
N GLY A 376 -2.00 6.90 3.98
CA GLY A 376 -2.98 7.97 3.86
C GLY A 376 -4.43 7.51 4.05
N ARG A 377 -4.64 6.38 4.69
CA ARG A 377 -5.97 5.82 4.94
C ARG A 377 -6.64 6.53 6.12
N THR A 378 -7.82 7.09 5.87
CA THR A 378 -8.65 7.75 6.88
C THR A 378 -9.90 6.93 7.24
N ASP A 379 -10.20 5.92 6.45
CA ASP A 379 -11.32 5.00 6.62
C ASP A 379 -11.00 3.84 7.59
N LYS A 380 -9.72 3.66 7.93
CA LYS A 380 -9.19 2.63 8.83
C LYS A 380 -8.21 3.25 9.82
N SER A 381 -8.15 2.69 11.02
CA SER A 381 -7.20 3.13 12.05
C SER A 381 -5.93 2.28 11.98
N PHE A 382 -5.05 2.59 11.03
CA PHE A 382 -3.76 1.92 10.94
C PHE A 382 -2.73 2.57 11.87
N PRO A 383 -1.92 1.77 12.63
CA PRO A 383 -0.96 2.30 13.59
C PRO A 383 0.09 3.23 12.98
N TRP A 384 0.56 2.96 11.78
CA TRP A 384 1.55 3.79 11.08
C TRP A 384 1.01 5.13 10.57
N GLU A 385 -0.29 5.35 10.65
CA GLU A 385 -0.94 6.63 10.33
C GLU A 385 -1.15 7.54 11.54
N GLN A 386 -0.80 7.10 12.76
CA GLN A 386 -0.89 7.91 13.96
C GLN A 386 0.17 9.02 13.96
N THR A 387 -0.18 10.17 14.57
CA THR A 387 0.72 11.33 14.75
C THR A 387 1.04 11.60 16.22
N ASP A 388 1.01 10.56 17.03
CA ASP A 388 1.18 10.58 18.48
C ASP A 388 2.61 10.93 18.94
N ARG A 389 3.59 10.90 18.04
CA ARG A 389 4.97 11.32 18.26
C ARG A 389 5.25 12.78 17.86
N ALA A 390 4.30 13.44 17.20
CA ALA A 390 4.49 14.81 16.69
C ALA A 390 4.84 15.81 17.82
N ALA A 391 4.13 15.76 18.95
CA ALA A 391 4.41 16.64 20.08
C ALA A 391 5.79 16.39 20.71
N GLN A 392 6.26 15.14 20.72
CA GLN A 392 7.60 14.81 21.22
C GLN A 392 8.69 15.34 20.27
N LEU A 393 8.48 15.26 18.96
CA LEU A 393 9.39 15.83 17.97
C LEU A 393 9.40 17.35 18.02
N GLU A 394 8.24 18.00 18.18
CA GLU A 394 8.13 19.45 18.30
C GLU A 394 8.90 19.99 19.53
N SER A 395 8.82 19.28 20.65
CA SER A 395 9.48 19.64 21.92
C SER A 395 10.93 19.15 22.04
N TYR A 396 11.43 18.38 21.06
CA TYR A 396 12.79 17.85 21.08
C TYR A 396 13.83 18.96 20.99
N THR A 397 14.85 18.89 21.84
CA THR A 397 15.96 19.85 21.84
C THR A 397 16.98 19.47 20.77
N PHE A 398 16.84 20.07 19.60
CA PHE A 398 17.82 19.93 18.53
C PHE A 398 19.11 20.65 18.88
N ALA A 399 20.22 19.90 18.93
CA ALA A 399 21.55 20.41 19.27
C ALA A 399 22.40 20.60 18.02
#